data_57192dbf0230374ccd2028889087fec4
#
_entry.id   57192dbf0230374ccd2028889087fec4
#
_cell.length_a   1.000
_cell.length_b   1.000
_cell.length_c   1.000
_cell.angle_alpha   90.00
_cell.angle_beta   90.00
_cell.angle_gamma   90.00
#
_symmetry.space_group_name_H-M   'P 1'
#
loop_
_entity.id
_entity.type
_entity.pdbx_description
1 polymer ?
#
loop_
_entity_poly.entity_id
_entity_poly.type
_entity_poly.pdbx_seq_one_letter_code
_entity_poly.pdbx_strand_id
1 'polypeptide(L)'
;MRLRISALLTGLILLSSMLAFNARAQEARRLGVNTTLRTFVEDIKYVQELGVGAIRVPLQWQFIKIRPGEYDWSNVDRLLKAAQTKQIDILFTIRTSFAVRTQKHIAIPRKGTIQINPPSMDMKEWVHFAEIVANRYQGQRVNYEIENEVNEAGFWNGTLEEYLELLKDGYDAIKKADPKAKVLSSAMGCGIIRNLQLGSGGQKAWKWHDSWLEPILSTKKFDAVSVHNYYFPSEIVANGLTFRSYLEHIRDLMKKSGLGNRPIWITETGFVSLPAGAGGRTDNGSHEKQAQWLTEAYQQAFELGVARIFWLLLRDRKEPYFGSMGLADSKGTPRPAWNVLSQFGIGKERK
;
A
#
# COMPACT_ATOMS: atom_id res chain seq x y z
N MET A 1 32.83 45.59 5.30
CA MET A 1 31.39 45.53 5.06
C MET A 1 30.98 44.56 3.93
N ARG A 2 31.66 44.56 2.76
CA ARG A 2 31.34 43.65 1.63
C ARG A 2 31.50 42.16 1.94
N LEU A 3 32.50 41.72 2.71
CA LEU A 3 32.67 40.31 3.07
C LEU A 3 31.55 39.73 3.97
N ARG A 4 30.96 40.55 4.87
CA ARG A 4 29.85 40.10 5.72
C ARG A 4 28.52 39.94 4.97
N ILE A 5 28.30 40.77 3.93
CA ILE A 5 27.10 40.69 3.09
C ILE A 5 27.17 39.45 2.20
N SER A 6 28.37 39.11 1.66
CA SER A 6 28.56 37.90 0.86
C SER A 6 28.32 36.62 1.67
N ALA A 7 28.80 36.54 2.91
CA ALA A 7 28.59 35.39 3.79
C ALA A 7 27.11 35.21 4.19
N LEU A 8 26.39 36.30 4.41
CA LEU A 8 24.94 36.28 4.70
C LEU A 8 24.12 35.83 3.47
N LEU A 9 24.44 36.31 2.28
CA LEU A 9 23.81 35.88 1.04
C LEU A 9 24.04 34.40 0.73
N THR A 10 25.28 33.91 0.92
CA THR A 10 25.62 32.50 0.74
C THR A 10 24.87 31.61 1.75
N GLY A 11 24.78 32.06 3.01
CA GLY A 11 24.00 31.36 4.05
C GLY A 11 22.51 31.29 3.73
N LEU A 12 21.91 32.37 3.22
CA LEU A 12 20.50 32.42 2.80
C LEU A 12 20.23 31.50 1.59
N ILE A 13 21.13 31.45 0.60
CA ILE A 13 21.01 30.58 -0.56
C ILE A 13 21.13 29.11 -0.13
N LEU A 14 22.06 28.78 0.77
CA LEU A 14 22.20 27.42 1.31
C LEU A 14 20.97 27.01 2.11
N LEU A 15 20.42 27.90 2.93
CA LEU A 15 19.23 27.63 3.72
C LEU A 15 17.98 27.42 2.84
N SER A 16 17.82 28.27 1.82
CA SER A 16 16.70 28.13 0.86
C SER A 16 16.82 26.85 0.02
N SER A 17 18.02 26.47 -0.40
CA SER A 17 18.25 25.22 -1.13
C SER A 17 18.02 23.98 -0.25
N MET A 18 18.39 24.02 1.04
CA MET A 18 18.10 22.97 2.00
C MET A 18 16.59 22.84 2.28
N LEU A 19 15.88 23.95 2.41
CA LEU A 19 14.42 23.95 2.61
C LEU A 19 13.70 23.39 1.38
N ALA A 20 14.10 23.80 0.18
CA ALA A 20 13.58 23.26 -1.07
C ALA A 20 13.86 21.76 -1.26
N PHE A 21 15.06 21.31 -0.88
CA PHE A 21 15.43 19.90 -0.92
C PHE A 21 14.57 19.07 0.07
N ASN A 22 14.39 19.55 1.29
CA ASN A 22 13.56 18.88 2.30
C ASN A 22 12.09 18.81 1.87
N ALA A 23 11.54 19.88 1.29
CA ALA A 23 10.18 19.91 0.76
C ALA A 23 9.99 18.88 -0.36
N ARG A 24 10.93 18.82 -1.33
CA ARG A 24 10.91 17.81 -2.39
C ARG A 24 11.00 16.39 -1.87
N ALA A 25 11.87 16.13 -0.91
CA ALA A 25 12.00 14.82 -0.29
C ALA A 25 10.71 14.43 0.47
N GLN A 26 10.01 15.38 1.05
CA GLN A 26 8.73 15.16 1.72
C GLN A 26 7.62 14.83 0.71
N GLU A 27 7.53 15.57 -0.41
CA GLU A 27 6.57 15.27 -1.48
C GLU A 27 6.84 13.90 -2.12
N ALA A 28 8.10 13.57 -2.42
CA ALA A 28 8.47 12.26 -2.94
C ALA A 28 8.01 11.10 -2.04
N ARG A 29 8.03 11.28 -0.71
CA ARG A 29 7.58 10.27 0.27
C ARG A 29 6.07 10.09 0.33
N ARG A 30 5.30 11.00 -0.25
CA ARG A 30 3.85 10.81 -0.41
C ARG A 30 3.53 9.79 -1.50
N LEU A 31 4.49 9.52 -2.38
CA LEU A 31 4.37 8.63 -3.53
C LEU A 31 5.15 7.35 -3.29
N GLY A 32 4.53 6.25 -3.61
CA GLY A 32 5.15 4.93 -3.49
C GLY A 32 4.73 3.97 -4.60
N VAL A 33 5.41 2.84 -4.62
CA VAL A 33 5.09 1.70 -5.48
C VAL A 33 5.15 0.41 -4.68
N ASN A 34 4.33 -0.56 -5.07
CA ASN A 34 4.40 -1.90 -4.51
C ASN A 34 5.50 -2.71 -5.21
N THR A 35 6.28 -3.42 -4.43
CA THR A 35 7.32 -4.36 -4.90
C THR A 35 7.33 -5.61 -4.03
N THR A 36 8.28 -6.52 -4.26
CA THR A 36 8.43 -7.73 -3.45
C THR A 36 9.88 -7.90 -3.00
N LEU A 37 10.11 -8.68 -1.95
CA LEU A 37 11.47 -9.03 -1.52
C LEU A 37 12.29 -9.66 -2.64
N ARG A 38 11.65 -10.35 -3.58
CA ARG A 38 12.30 -11.04 -4.69
C ARG A 38 12.75 -10.10 -5.80
N THR A 39 11.92 -9.10 -6.15
CA THR A 39 12.17 -8.22 -7.31
C THR A 39 12.82 -6.89 -6.94
N PHE A 40 12.85 -6.54 -5.66
CA PHE A 40 13.26 -5.22 -5.19
C PHE A 40 14.65 -4.79 -5.67
N VAL A 41 15.64 -5.70 -5.64
CA VAL A 41 17.01 -5.34 -6.03
C VAL A 41 17.10 -4.91 -7.49
N GLU A 42 16.25 -5.50 -8.34
CA GLU A 42 16.13 -5.09 -9.75
C GLU A 42 15.30 -3.81 -9.89
N ASP A 43 14.30 -3.65 -9.02
CA ASP A 43 13.33 -2.56 -9.09
C ASP A 43 13.86 -1.24 -8.52
N ILE A 44 14.87 -1.26 -7.64
CA ILE A 44 15.35 -0.06 -6.93
C ILE A 44 15.77 1.08 -7.88
N LYS A 45 16.38 0.76 -9.03
CA LYS A 45 16.75 1.75 -10.03
C LYS A 45 15.53 2.48 -10.59
N TYR A 46 14.44 1.73 -10.85
CA TYR A 46 13.19 2.29 -11.37
C TYR A 46 12.49 3.16 -10.33
N VAL A 47 12.52 2.75 -9.05
CA VAL A 47 11.98 3.57 -7.95
C VAL A 47 12.68 4.92 -7.89
N GLN A 48 14.00 4.96 -8.10
CA GLN A 48 14.77 6.19 -8.15
C GLN A 48 14.47 7.05 -9.38
N GLU A 49 14.39 6.44 -10.56
CA GLU A 49 14.07 7.12 -11.81
C GLU A 49 12.66 7.74 -11.76
N LEU A 50 11.70 7.07 -11.10
CA LEU A 50 10.37 7.62 -10.86
C LEU A 50 10.35 8.79 -9.88
N GLY A 51 11.39 8.96 -9.06
CA GLY A 51 11.42 9.98 -8.03
C GLY A 51 10.43 9.74 -6.89
N VAL A 52 9.94 8.49 -6.69
CA VAL A 52 9.07 8.12 -5.57
C VAL A 52 9.92 7.80 -4.34
N GLY A 53 9.45 8.20 -3.16
CA GLY A 53 10.20 8.10 -1.92
C GLY A 53 9.73 6.99 -0.97
N ALA A 54 8.83 6.11 -1.42
CA ALA A 54 8.33 4.99 -0.61
C ALA A 54 8.13 3.71 -1.42
N ILE A 55 8.27 2.57 -0.75
CA ILE A 55 7.91 1.26 -1.29
C ILE A 55 7.03 0.51 -0.29
N ARG A 56 6.07 -0.27 -0.79
CA ARG A 56 5.30 -1.22 0.02
C ARG A 56 5.71 -2.64 -0.35
N VAL A 57 6.00 -3.45 0.66
CA VAL A 57 6.56 -4.80 0.47
C VAL A 57 5.83 -5.79 1.38
N PRO A 58 5.19 -6.83 0.82
CA PRO A 58 4.65 -7.90 1.64
C PRO A 58 5.78 -8.65 2.36
N LEU A 59 5.69 -8.70 3.68
CA LEU A 59 6.57 -9.48 4.55
C LEU A 59 5.79 -10.67 5.10
N GLN A 60 5.94 -11.80 4.42
CA GLN A 60 5.27 -13.04 4.77
C GLN A 60 6.21 -13.87 5.63
N TRP A 61 5.89 -14.05 6.91
CA TRP A 61 6.75 -14.74 7.86
C TRP A 61 7.16 -16.14 7.39
N GLN A 62 6.26 -16.88 6.73
CA GLN A 62 6.51 -18.23 6.24
C GLN A 62 7.66 -18.34 5.22
N PHE A 63 7.97 -17.23 4.51
CA PHE A 63 9.06 -17.23 3.52
C PHE A 63 10.40 -16.87 4.11
N ILE A 64 10.44 -16.42 5.36
CA ILE A 64 11.68 -16.10 6.06
C ILE A 64 11.88 -16.97 7.31
N LYS A 65 10.86 -17.69 7.80
CA LYS A 65 10.96 -18.63 8.90
C LYS A 65 11.69 -19.89 8.44
N ILE A 66 12.79 -20.23 9.09
CA ILE A 66 13.53 -21.47 8.88
C ILE A 66 12.93 -22.57 9.77
N ARG A 67 12.81 -22.29 11.06
CA ARG A 67 12.21 -23.13 12.11
C ARG A 67 11.67 -22.25 13.24
N PRO A 68 10.96 -22.79 14.24
CA PRO A 68 10.48 -21.97 15.36
C PRO A 68 11.58 -21.10 15.97
N GLY A 69 11.36 -19.78 16.01
CA GLY A 69 12.30 -18.80 16.54
C GLY A 69 13.50 -18.44 15.65
N GLU A 70 13.64 -19.05 14.48
CA GLU A 70 14.75 -18.79 13.56
C GLU A 70 14.26 -18.32 12.20
N TYR A 71 14.85 -17.22 11.70
CA TYR A 71 14.42 -16.52 10.49
C TYR A 71 15.62 -16.18 9.59
N ASP A 72 15.45 -16.35 8.28
CA ASP A 72 16.39 -15.83 7.26
C ASP A 72 16.06 -14.38 6.90
N TRP A 73 16.83 -13.47 7.47
CA TRP A 73 16.69 -12.04 7.23
C TRP A 73 17.46 -11.53 6.01
N SER A 74 18.23 -12.36 5.34
CA SER A 74 19.19 -11.96 4.30
C SER A 74 18.56 -11.10 3.20
N ASN A 75 17.38 -11.47 2.69
CA ASN A 75 16.66 -10.73 1.67
C ASN A 75 16.05 -9.43 2.22
N VAL A 76 15.57 -9.44 3.46
CA VAL A 76 14.98 -8.27 4.10
C VAL A 76 16.07 -7.24 4.41
N ASP A 77 17.20 -7.66 4.97
CA ASP A 77 18.34 -6.79 5.27
C ASP A 77 18.94 -6.18 3.99
N ARG A 78 19.02 -6.96 2.91
CA ARG A 78 19.49 -6.46 1.62
C ARG A 78 18.56 -5.40 1.04
N LEU A 79 17.23 -5.62 1.11
CA LEU A 79 16.23 -4.63 0.73
C LEU A 79 16.39 -3.35 1.54
N LEU A 80 16.50 -3.50 2.85
CA LEU A 80 16.58 -2.38 3.76
C LEU A 80 17.82 -1.53 3.53
N LYS A 81 18.99 -2.17 3.39
CA LYS A 81 20.25 -1.50 3.07
C LYS A 81 20.14 -0.70 1.76
N ALA A 82 19.55 -1.29 0.72
CA ALA A 82 19.39 -0.62 -0.56
C ALA A 82 18.40 0.57 -0.45
N ALA A 83 17.28 0.42 0.25
CA ALA A 83 16.31 1.50 0.46
C ALA A 83 16.90 2.66 1.30
N GLN A 84 17.64 2.36 2.37
CA GLN A 84 18.29 3.37 3.22
C GLN A 84 19.30 4.21 2.44
N THR A 85 20.16 3.57 1.65
CA THR A 85 21.15 4.25 0.80
C THR A 85 20.50 5.29 -0.12
N LYS A 86 19.23 5.07 -0.48
CA LYS A 86 18.44 5.93 -1.38
C LYS A 86 17.41 6.78 -0.66
N GLN A 87 17.39 6.76 0.67
CA GLN A 87 16.43 7.48 1.52
C GLN A 87 14.96 7.13 1.24
N ILE A 88 14.68 5.91 0.80
CA ILE A 88 13.35 5.38 0.51
C ILE A 88 12.73 4.84 1.80
N ASP A 89 11.49 5.25 2.11
CA ASP A 89 10.70 4.71 3.21
C ASP A 89 10.15 3.33 2.83
N ILE A 90 10.09 2.42 3.80
CA ILE A 90 9.51 1.09 3.61
C ILE A 90 8.21 0.97 4.39
N LEU A 91 7.17 0.45 3.75
CA LEU A 91 5.97 -0.06 4.39
C LEU A 91 5.97 -1.58 4.27
N PHE A 92 6.26 -2.28 5.35
CA PHE A 92 6.07 -3.72 5.39
C PHE A 92 4.61 -4.06 5.69
N THR A 93 3.98 -4.82 4.80
CA THR A 93 2.71 -5.48 5.09
C THR A 93 3.02 -6.82 5.73
N ILE A 94 2.95 -6.91 7.07
CA ILE A 94 3.20 -8.15 7.81
C ILE A 94 1.99 -9.05 7.65
N ARG A 95 2.18 -10.20 6.98
CA ARG A 95 1.11 -11.09 6.60
C ARG A 95 1.25 -12.45 7.25
N THR A 96 0.14 -12.97 7.75
CA THR A 96 0.04 -14.36 8.21
C THR A 96 0.06 -15.35 7.04
N SER A 97 -0.25 -14.90 5.83
CA SER A 97 -0.19 -15.69 4.60
C SER A 97 -0.91 -17.02 4.69
N PHE A 98 -2.18 -17.01 5.04
CA PHE A 98 -2.99 -18.22 5.24
C PHE A 98 -2.54 -19.11 6.42
N ALA A 99 -1.57 -18.67 7.19
CA ALA A 99 -1.01 -19.45 8.28
C ALA A 99 -1.85 -19.34 9.56
N VAL A 100 -2.59 -18.26 9.75
CA VAL A 100 -3.57 -18.17 10.85
C VAL A 100 -4.74 -19.06 10.47
N ARG A 101 -4.90 -20.15 11.18
CA ARG A 101 -6.00 -21.09 10.97
C ARG A 101 -6.71 -21.42 12.25
N THR A 102 -7.95 -21.11 12.26
CA THR A 102 -8.89 -21.99 12.96
C THR A 102 -9.23 -23.13 12.00
N GLN A 103 -9.21 -24.37 12.46
CA GLN A 103 -9.45 -25.59 11.65
C GLN A 103 -10.82 -25.63 10.93
N LYS A 104 -11.64 -24.58 11.08
CA LYS A 104 -13.04 -24.53 10.62
C LYS A 104 -13.26 -23.87 9.27
N HIS A 105 -12.30 -23.15 8.71
CA HIS A 105 -12.50 -22.40 7.47
C HIS A 105 -11.52 -22.85 6.38
N ILE A 106 -11.94 -23.85 5.61
CA ILE A 106 -11.26 -24.21 4.36
C ILE A 106 -11.81 -23.26 3.30
N ALA A 107 -10.97 -22.33 2.86
CA ALA A 107 -11.30 -21.53 1.68
C ALA A 107 -11.50 -22.48 0.49
N ILE A 108 -12.61 -22.33 -0.23
CA ILE A 108 -12.83 -23.07 -1.48
C ILE A 108 -11.75 -22.62 -2.47
N PRO A 109 -10.88 -23.54 -2.95
CA PRO A 109 -9.82 -23.17 -3.87
C PRO A 109 -10.44 -22.61 -5.15
N ARG A 110 -10.01 -21.43 -5.58
CA ARG A 110 -10.24 -21.03 -6.97
C ARG A 110 -9.50 -22.02 -7.87
N LYS A 111 -10.20 -22.55 -8.89
CA LYS A 111 -9.63 -23.51 -9.85
C LYS A 111 -8.28 -22.98 -10.38
N GLY A 112 -7.18 -23.67 -10.10
CA GLY A 112 -5.83 -23.30 -10.51
C GLY A 112 -4.92 -22.67 -9.45
N THR A 113 -5.37 -22.49 -8.21
CA THR A 113 -4.50 -22.04 -7.11
C THR A 113 -3.85 -23.26 -6.43
N ILE A 114 -2.52 -23.27 -6.39
CA ILE A 114 -1.77 -24.26 -5.59
C ILE A 114 -2.07 -23.93 -4.14
N GLN A 115 -2.79 -24.82 -3.44
CA GLN A 115 -2.90 -24.76 -1.99
C GLN A 115 -1.55 -25.12 -1.38
N ILE A 116 -0.78 -24.11 -1.02
CA ILE A 116 0.28 -24.29 -0.04
C ILE A 116 -0.46 -24.29 1.30
N ASN A 117 -0.59 -25.43 1.95
CA ASN A 117 -1.03 -25.52 3.34
C ASN A 117 0.16 -25.14 4.23
N PRO A 118 0.33 -23.85 4.59
CA PRO A 118 1.38 -23.50 5.53
C PRO A 118 1.01 -24.11 6.90
N PRO A 119 2.01 -24.41 7.75
CA PRO A 119 1.72 -24.80 9.11
C PRO A 119 0.88 -23.72 9.80
N SER A 120 -0.07 -24.14 10.62
CA SER A 120 -0.88 -23.23 11.42
C SER A 120 0.04 -22.32 12.25
N MET A 121 -0.19 -21.02 12.18
CA MET A 121 0.50 -20.07 13.03
C MET A 121 -0.39 -19.77 14.24
N ASP A 122 0.16 -19.89 15.43
CA ASP A 122 -0.45 -19.36 16.64
C ASP A 122 -0.44 -17.82 16.56
N MET A 123 -1.54 -17.17 16.98
CA MET A 123 -1.64 -15.71 17.04
C MET A 123 -0.53 -15.09 17.88
N LYS A 124 -0.14 -15.75 18.99
CA LYS A 124 1.00 -15.32 19.82
C LYS A 124 2.32 -15.41 19.09
N GLU A 125 2.52 -16.42 18.26
CA GLU A 125 3.72 -16.55 17.42
C GLU A 125 3.77 -15.40 16.40
N TRP A 126 2.64 -15.02 15.81
CA TRP A 126 2.59 -13.90 14.88
C TRP A 126 2.91 -12.57 15.57
N VAL A 127 2.31 -12.31 16.73
CA VAL A 127 2.58 -11.08 17.53
C VAL A 127 4.06 -11.02 17.91
N HIS A 128 4.64 -12.13 18.34
CA HIS A 128 6.07 -12.21 18.65
C HIS A 128 6.94 -11.98 17.40
N PHE A 129 6.55 -12.49 16.24
CA PHE A 129 7.22 -12.21 14.98
C PHE A 129 7.16 -10.72 14.63
N ALA A 130 6.02 -10.06 14.77
CA ALA A 130 5.87 -8.63 14.54
C ALA A 130 6.77 -7.79 15.48
N GLU A 131 6.88 -8.19 16.76
CA GLU A 131 7.81 -7.60 17.74
C GLU A 131 9.28 -7.76 17.29
N ILE A 132 9.67 -8.96 16.85
CA ILE A 132 11.04 -9.24 16.35
C ILE A 132 11.37 -8.35 15.15
N VAL A 133 10.46 -8.25 14.18
CA VAL A 133 10.63 -7.39 12.99
C VAL A 133 10.81 -5.93 13.40
N ALA A 134 9.96 -5.43 14.29
CA ALA A 134 10.00 -4.05 14.73
C ALA A 134 11.28 -3.74 15.54
N ASN A 135 11.71 -4.63 16.43
CA ASN A 135 12.98 -4.50 17.16
C ASN A 135 14.19 -4.49 16.22
N ARG A 136 14.20 -5.41 15.23
CA ARG A 136 15.32 -5.53 14.28
C ARG A 136 15.54 -4.26 13.47
N TYR A 137 14.46 -3.58 13.10
CA TYR A 137 14.50 -2.42 12.22
C TYR A 137 14.16 -1.10 12.93
N GLN A 138 14.20 -1.10 14.26
CA GLN A 138 13.93 0.08 15.08
C GLN A 138 14.75 1.28 14.65
N GLY A 139 14.10 2.43 14.60
CA GLY A 139 14.74 3.71 14.25
C GLY A 139 15.11 3.86 12.78
N GLN A 140 14.82 2.86 11.95
CA GLN A 140 14.99 2.93 10.51
C GLN A 140 13.73 3.54 9.85
N ARG A 141 13.78 3.75 8.53
CA ARG A 141 12.66 4.31 7.76
C ARG A 141 11.62 3.25 7.41
N VAL A 142 11.11 2.55 8.44
CA VAL A 142 10.20 1.42 8.30
C VAL A 142 8.88 1.76 8.98
N ASN A 143 7.79 1.41 8.31
CA ASN A 143 6.42 1.45 8.82
C ASN A 143 5.80 0.07 8.60
N TYR A 144 4.70 -0.22 9.26
CA TYR A 144 4.09 -1.53 9.25
C TYR A 144 2.61 -1.44 8.94
N GLU A 145 2.12 -2.36 8.13
CA GLU A 145 0.71 -2.59 7.88
C GLU A 145 0.37 -4.00 8.37
N ILE A 146 -0.67 -4.13 9.16
CA ILE A 146 -1.07 -5.40 9.76
C ILE A 146 -2.12 -6.06 8.86
N GLU A 147 -1.69 -7.11 8.16
CA GLU A 147 -2.46 -7.88 7.18
C GLU A 147 -2.82 -7.12 5.89
N ASN A 148 -3.49 -7.83 5.00
CA ASN A 148 -3.91 -7.33 3.69
C ASN A 148 -5.31 -7.84 3.38
N GLU A 149 -6.24 -6.95 3.02
CA GLU A 149 -7.57 -7.27 2.53
C GLU A 149 -8.31 -8.33 3.37
N VAL A 150 -8.36 -8.11 4.69
CA VAL A 150 -8.86 -9.09 5.67
C VAL A 150 -10.31 -9.49 5.48
N ASN A 151 -11.07 -8.75 4.69
CA ASN A 151 -12.43 -9.09 4.30
C ASN A 151 -12.50 -10.03 3.08
N GLU A 152 -11.36 -10.39 2.49
CA GLU A 152 -11.26 -11.28 1.32
C GLU A 152 -10.71 -12.64 1.74
N ALA A 153 -11.49 -13.70 1.52
CA ALA A 153 -11.11 -15.07 1.87
C ALA A 153 -9.81 -15.55 1.19
N GLY A 154 -9.36 -14.87 0.13
CA GLY A 154 -8.08 -15.12 -0.53
C GLY A 154 -6.87 -14.59 0.25
N PHE A 155 -7.06 -13.69 1.23
CA PHE A 155 -6.00 -13.07 2.01
C PHE A 155 -6.11 -13.36 3.50
N TRP A 156 -7.32 -13.36 4.05
CA TRP A 156 -7.57 -13.64 5.45
C TRP A 156 -8.55 -14.81 5.59
N ASN A 157 -8.21 -15.79 6.39
CA ASN A 157 -8.99 -17.02 6.58
C ASN A 157 -9.56 -17.15 8.00
N GLY A 158 -9.43 -16.11 8.80
CA GLY A 158 -9.98 -15.99 10.13
C GLY A 158 -11.27 -15.19 10.18
N THR A 159 -11.82 -15.00 11.37
CA THR A 159 -12.96 -14.14 11.63
C THR A 159 -12.54 -12.67 11.76
N LEU A 160 -13.51 -11.77 11.80
CA LEU A 160 -13.28 -10.37 12.12
C LEU A 160 -12.70 -10.20 13.52
N GLU A 161 -13.24 -10.92 14.49
CA GLU A 161 -12.80 -10.88 15.90
C GLU A 161 -11.34 -11.28 16.04
N GLU A 162 -10.92 -12.35 15.36
CA GLU A 162 -9.52 -12.79 15.31
C GLU A 162 -8.61 -11.72 14.71
N TYR A 163 -9.06 -11.03 13.65
CA TYR A 163 -8.30 -9.92 13.09
C TYR A 163 -8.22 -8.72 14.04
N LEU A 164 -9.32 -8.36 14.72
CA LEU A 164 -9.31 -7.26 15.69
C LEU A 164 -8.38 -7.53 16.88
N GLU A 165 -8.29 -8.77 17.34
CA GLU A 165 -7.31 -9.20 18.34
C GLU A 165 -5.89 -9.07 17.80
N LEU A 166 -5.61 -9.62 16.62
CA LEU A 166 -4.33 -9.52 15.94
C LEU A 166 -3.88 -8.06 15.75
N LEU A 167 -4.80 -7.19 15.32
CA LEU A 167 -4.51 -5.78 15.11
C LEU A 167 -4.12 -5.08 16.42
N LYS A 168 -4.85 -5.33 17.52
CA LYS A 168 -4.57 -4.74 18.83
C LYS A 168 -3.22 -5.18 19.36
N ASP A 169 -2.99 -6.48 19.41
CA ASP A 169 -1.79 -7.06 20.00
C ASP A 169 -0.55 -6.76 19.14
N GLY A 170 -0.70 -6.83 17.81
CA GLY A 170 0.35 -6.49 16.87
C GLY A 170 0.73 -5.00 16.92
N TYR A 171 -0.28 -4.10 17.03
CA TYR A 171 -0.02 -2.68 17.23
C TYR A 171 0.79 -2.44 18.51
N ASP A 172 0.35 -3.02 19.63
CA ASP A 172 1.01 -2.81 20.93
C ASP A 172 2.44 -3.38 20.92
N ALA A 173 2.65 -4.56 20.33
CA ALA A 173 3.97 -5.17 20.18
C ALA A 173 4.91 -4.31 19.32
N ILE A 174 4.44 -3.84 18.16
CA ILE A 174 5.24 -2.99 17.28
C ILE A 174 5.56 -1.64 17.95
N LYS A 175 4.57 -0.99 18.57
CA LYS A 175 4.78 0.31 19.24
C LYS A 175 5.68 0.21 20.46
N LYS A 176 5.68 -0.92 21.16
CA LYS A 176 6.64 -1.21 22.24
C LYS A 176 8.07 -1.33 21.71
N ALA A 177 8.24 -2.02 20.56
CA ALA A 177 9.54 -2.25 19.94
C ALA A 177 10.06 -1.01 19.20
N ASP A 178 9.22 -0.34 18.41
CA ASP A 178 9.55 0.91 17.70
C ASP A 178 8.43 1.95 17.83
N PRO A 179 8.48 2.80 18.88
CA PRO A 179 7.46 3.83 19.12
C PRO A 179 7.29 4.85 17.98
N LYS A 180 8.32 5.03 17.14
CA LYS A 180 8.31 6.01 16.05
C LYS A 180 7.71 5.47 14.76
N ALA A 181 7.73 4.16 14.56
CA ALA A 181 7.14 3.54 13.38
C ALA A 181 5.63 3.83 13.32
N LYS A 182 5.12 4.06 12.11
CA LYS A 182 3.68 4.11 11.87
C LYS A 182 3.15 2.69 11.64
N VAL A 183 2.04 2.39 12.30
CA VAL A 183 1.32 1.12 12.13
C VAL A 183 -0.01 1.42 11.45
N LEU A 184 -0.31 0.68 10.39
CA LEU A 184 -1.53 0.79 9.62
C LEU A 184 -2.45 -0.40 9.89
N SER A 185 -3.77 -0.16 9.84
CA SER A 185 -4.76 -1.23 9.73
C SER A 185 -4.65 -1.93 8.37
N SER A 186 -5.27 -3.09 8.21
CA SER A 186 -5.51 -3.66 6.89
C SER A 186 -6.46 -2.80 6.07
N ALA A 187 -6.23 -2.72 4.77
CA ALA A 187 -7.20 -2.19 3.82
C ALA A 187 -8.32 -3.19 3.54
N MET A 188 -9.47 -2.68 3.08
CA MET A 188 -10.54 -3.53 2.52
C MET A 188 -10.18 -3.94 1.10
N GLY A 189 -10.54 -5.17 0.74
CA GLY A 189 -10.20 -5.75 -0.56
C GLY A 189 -10.95 -5.12 -1.73
N CYS A 190 -10.31 -5.14 -2.89
CA CYS A 190 -10.86 -4.58 -4.12
C CYS A 190 -12.10 -5.33 -4.65
N GLY A 191 -12.34 -6.57 -4.22
CA GLY A 191 -13.52 -7.34 -4.60
C GLY A 191 -14.82 -6.67 -4.21
N ILE A 192 -14.85 -5.98 -3.08
CA ILE A 192 -16.04 -5.22 -2.67
C ILE A 192 -16.24 -3.98 -3.52
N ILE A 193 -15.16 -3.27 -3.86
CA ILE A 193 -15.22 -2.11 -4.76
C ILE A 193 -15.82 -2.53 -6.09
N ARG A 194 -15.39 -3.67 -6.61
CA ARG A 194 -15.93 -4.26 -7.82
C ARG A 194 -17.42 -4.58 -7.71
N ASN A 195 -17.85 -5.20 -6.62
CA ASN A 195 -19.27 -5.50 -6.38
C ASN A 195 -20.12 -4.24 -6.27
N LEU A 196 -19.61 -3.19 -5.64
CA LEU A 196 -20.26 -1.88 -5.57
C LEU A 196 -20.39 -1.24 -6.95
N GLN A 197 -19.37 -1.37 -7.77
CA GLN A 197 -19.35 -0.83 -9.14
C GLN A 197 -20.29 -1.58 -10.07
N LEU A 198 -20.39 -2.90 -9.97
CA LEU A 198 -21.29 -3.72 -10.79
C LEU A 198 -22.77 -3.60 -10.44
N GLY A 199 -23.11 -2.84 -9.39
CA GLY A 199 -24.49 -2.78 -8.90
C GLY A 199 -24.98 -4.07 -8.27
N SER A 200 -24.16 -5.09 -8.27
CA SER A 200 -24.47 -6.37 -7.66
C SER A 200 -24.38 -6.23 -6.14
N GLY A 201 -25.51 -5.91 -5.54
CA GLY A 201 -25.61 -5.84 -4.09
C GLY A 201 -25.82 -4.46 -3.49
N GLY A 202 -25.60 -3.35 -4.19
CA GLY A 202 -25.91 -1.99 -3.73
C GLY A 202 -25.64 -1.75 -2.23
N GLN A 203 -26.69 -1.45 -1.45
CA GLN A 203 -26.56 -1.23 -0.01
C GLN A 203 -26.02 -2.45 0.77
N LYS A 204 -26.21 -3.69 0.27
CA LYS A 204 -25.66 -4.89 0.96
C LYS A 204 -24.13 -4.93 0.88
N ALA A 205 -23.55 -4.50 -0.25
CA ALA A 205 -22.10 -4.45 -0.39
C ALA A 205 -21.49 -3.40 0.54
N TRP A 206 -22.10 -2.20 0.65
CA TRP A 206 -21.67 -1.19 1.62
C TRP A 206 -21.82 -1.69 3.05
N LYS A 207 -22.97 -2.28 3.40
CA LYS A 207 -23.19 -2.85 4.74
C LYS A 207 -22.13 -3.90 5.08
N TRP A 208 -21.75 -4.74 4.12
CA TRP A 208 -20.69 -5.73 4.34
C TRP A 208 -19.31 -5.08 4.48
N HIS A 209 -18.97 -4.11 3.64
CA HIS A 209 -17.74 -3.33 3.76
C HIS A 209 -17.64 -2.68 5.15
N ASP A 210 -18.67 -1.97 5.54
CA ASP A 210 -18.69 -1.21 6.79
C ASP A 210 -18.72 -2.13 8.02
N SER A 211 -19.32 -3.34 7.90
CA SER A 211 -19.30 -4.34 8.97
C SER A 211 -17.89 -4.83 9.34
N TRP A 212 -16.90 -4.67 8.43
CA TRP A 212 -15.48 -4.89 8.70
C TRP A 212 -14.77 -3.61 9.13
N LEU A 213 -15.00 -2.53 8.39
CA LEU A 213 -14.23 -1.29 8.59
C LEU A 213 -14.58 -0.59 9.90
N GLU A 214 -15.85 -0.46 10.26
CA GLU A 214 -16.26 0.22 11.49
C GLU A 214 -15.70 -0.43 12.78
N PRO A 215 -15.72 -1.76 12.97
CA PRO A 215 -15.05 -2.40 14.09
C PRO A 215 -13.54 -2.20 14.08
N ILE A 216 -12.89 -2.22 12.91
CA ILE A 216 -11.45 -1.90 12.77
C ILE A 216 -11.17 -0.49 13.26
N LEU A 217 -11.94 0.51 12.79
CA LEU A 217 -11.81 1.90 13.21
C LEU A 217 -12.03 2.06 14.72
N SER A 218 -12.95 1.31 15.29
CA SER A 218 -13.30 1.34 16.72
C SER A 218 -12.16 0.86 17.61
N THR A 219 -11.23 0.03 17.12
CA THR A 219 -10.04 -0.39 17.90
C THR A 219 -9.13 0.76 18.23
N LYS A 220 -9.02 1.75 17.34
CA LYS A 220 -8.06 2.87 17.40
C LYS A 220 -6.58 2.43 17.46
N LYS A 221 -6.29 1.14 17.26
CA LYS A 221 -4.96 0.53 17.33
C LYS A 221 -4.24 0.56 15.98
N PHE A 222 -4.08 1.76 15.45
CA PHE A 222 -3.31 2.08 14.25
C PHE A 222 -2.99 3.58 14.21
N ASP A 223 -1.95 3.99 13.51
CA ASP A 223 -1.56 5.39 13.33
C ASP A 223 -2.14 6.00 12.04
N ALA A 224 -2.43 5.17 11.04
CA ALA A 224 -3.04 5.54 9.77
C ALA A 224 -4.01 4.47 9.28
N VAL A 225 -5.06 4.89 8.57
CA VAL A 225 -6.00 3.96 7.91
C VAL A 225 -5.44 3.59 6.56
N SER A 226 -5.31 2.27 6.32
CA SER A 226 -4.95 1.74 5.00
C SER A 226 -6.19 1.59 4.13
N VAL A 227 -6.07 1.97 2.86
CA VAL A 227 -7.14 1.89 1.86
C VAL A 227 -6.60 1.32 0.57
N HIS A 228 -7.33 0.38 -0.04
CA HIS A 228 -7.16 -0.01 -1.43
C HIS A 228 -8.26 0.67 -2.24
N ASN A 229 -7.88 1.38 -3.29
CA ASN A 229 -8.84 2.09 -4.13
C ASN A 229 -8.48 1.90 -5.61
N TYR A 230 -9.07 0.91 -6.21
CA TYR A 230 -8.89 0.59 -7.61
C TYR A 230 -10.02 1.13 -8.47
N TYR A 231 -9.71 1.33 -9.74
CA TYR A 231 -10.67 1.74 -10.72
C TYR A 231 -10.77 0.69 -11.84
N PHE A 232 -11.99 0.30 -12.14
CA PHE A 232 -12.32 -0.61 -13.22
C PHE A 232 -13.22 0.12 -14.23
N PRO A 233 -12.69 0.57 -15.38
CA PRO A 233 -13.33 1.59 -16.23
C PRO A 233 -14.74 1.27 -16.70
N SER A 234 -15.05 -0.01 -16.92
CA SER A 234 -16.37 -0.44 -17.42
C SER A 234 -17.44 -0.55 -16.34
N GLU A 235 -17.03 -0.54 -15.07
CA GLU A 235 -17.89 -0.97 -13.97
C GLU A 235 -18.45 0.18 -13.14
N ILE A 236 -18.01 1.42 -13.42
CA ILE A 236 -18.14 2.55 -12.50
C ILE A 236 -19.43 3.32 -12.65
N VAL A 237 -19.93 3.41 -13.83
CA VAL A 237 -20.98 4.36 -14.14
C VAL A 237 -22.35 3.90 -13.64
N ALA A 238 -22.51 2.61 -13.38
CA ALA A 238 -23.79 2.03 -13.01
C ALA A 238 -24.32 2.47 -11.65
N ASN A 239 -23.43 2.82 -10.68
CA ASN A 239 -23.82 3.12 -9.29
C ASN A 239 -23.26 4.42 -8.72
N GLY A 240 -22.62 5.24 -9.53
CA GLY A 240 -22.05 6.52 -9.06
C GLY A 240 -20.87 6.39 -8.11
N LEU A 241 -20.33 5.18 -7.89
CA LEU A 241 -19.12 5.00 -7.10
C LEU A 241 -17.91 5.48 -7.89
N THR A 242 -17.28 6.54 -7.42
CA THR A 242 -16.07 7.11 -7.98
C THR A 242 -14.90 6.91 -7.03
N PHE A 243 -13.67 7.10 -7.52
CA PHE A 243 -12.48 7.13 -6.67
C PHE A 243 -12.64 8.12 -5.50
N ARG A 244 -13.20 9.30 -5.78
CA ARG A 244 -13.47 10.36 -4.79
C ARG A 244 -14.52 9.92 -3.78
N SER A 245 -15.70 9.48 -4.23
CA SER A 245 -16.81 9.16 -3.33
C SER A 245 -16.49 8.00 -2.38
N TYR A 246 -15.64 7.05 -2.80
CA TYR A 246 -15.15 6.01 -1.91
C TYR A 246 -14.28 6.59 -0.78
N LEU A 247 -13.36 7.48 -1.09
CA LEU A 247 -12.52 8.13 -0.07
C LEU A 247 -13.33 9.04 0.86
N GLU A 248 -14.35 9.73 0.34
CA GLU A 248 -15.26 10.54 1.14
C GLU A 248 -16.04 9.67 2.13
N HIS A 249 -16.55 8.51 1.68
CA HIS A 249 -17.20 7.55 2.57
C HIS A 249 -16.27 7.08 3.70
N ILE A 250 -15.02 6.68 3.38
CA ILE A 250 -14.02 6.31 4.39
C ILE A 250 -13.79 7.47 5.38
N ARG A 251 -13.67 8.70 4.89
CA ARG A 251 -13.50 9.88 5.74
C ARG A 251 -14.68 10.10 6.68
N ASP A 252 -15.90 9.87 6.21
CA ASP A 252 -17.10 10.02 7.03
C ASP A 252 -17.19 8.95 8.12
N LEU A 253 -16.85 7.70 7.83
CA LEU A 253 -16.73 6.66 8.84
C LEU A 253 -15.65 6.99 9.88
N MET A 254 -14.50 7.47 9.45
CA MET A 254 -13.44 7.94 10.35
C MET A 254 -13.90 9.08 11.26
N LYS A 255 -14.62 10.06 10.72
CA LYS A 255 -15.18 11.18 11.53
C LYS A 255 -16.15 10.65 12.57
N LYS A 256 -17.09 9.78 12.17
CA LYS A 256 -18.06 9.14 13.09
C LYS A 256 -17.36 8.35 14.20
N SER A 257 -16.20 7.74 13.92
CA SER A 257 -15.39 7.02 14.89
C SER A 257 -14.46 7.90 15.73
N GLY A 258 -14.50 9.23 15.57
CA GLY A 258 -13.60 10.17 16.26
C GLY A 258 -12.15 10.15 15.75
N LEU A 259 -11.94 9.75 14.49
CA LEU A 259 -10.63 9.59 13.85
C LEU A 259 -10.41 10.55 12.68
N GLY A 260 -11.20 11.62 12.59
CA GLY A 260 -11.17 12.55 11.44
C GLY A 260 -9.79 13.13 11.11
N ASN A 261 -8.91 13.26 12.10
CA ASN A 261 -7.55 13.79 11.94
C ASN A 261 -6.50 12.71 11.64
N ARG A 262 -6.84 11.42 11.66
CA ARG A 262 -5.87 10.38 11.31
C ARG A 262 -5.62 10.36 9.81
N PRO A 263 -4.36 10.12 9.38
CA PRO A 263 -4.04 10.07 7.96
C PRO A 263 -4.64 8.84 7.29
N ILE A 264 -5.00 8.98 6.02
CA ILE A 264 -5.30 7.89 5.10
C ILE A 264 -4.06 7.64 4.25
N TRP A 265 -3.69 6.38 4.10
CA TRP A 265 -2.71 5.91 3.13
C TRP A 265 -3.42 5.00 2.13
N ILE A 266 -3.36 5.33 0.84
CA ILE A 266 -3.79 4.42 -0.22
C ILE A 266 -2.61 3.49 -0.49
N THR A 267 -2.65 2.29 0.09
CA THR A 267 -1.56 1.32 0.04
C THR A 267 -1.56 0.48 -1.23
N GLU A 268 -2.69 0.45 -1.94
CA GLU A 268 -2.77 -0.08 -3.29
C GLU A 268 -3.75 0.74 -4.14
N THR A 269 -3.32 1.07 -5.34
CA THR A 269 -4.15 1.61 -6.42
C THR A 269 -3.57 1.22 -7.76
N GLY A 270 -4.39 1.25 -8.80
CA GLY A 270 -3.94 0.89 -10.14
C GLY A 270 -5.07 0.90 -11.16
N PHE A 271 -4.68 0.83 -12.42
CA PHE A 271 -5.58 0.83 -13.57
C PHE A 271 -5.12 -0.24 -14.57
N VAL A 272 -6.04 -1.12 -14.96
CA VAL A 272 -5.78 -2.18 -15.93
C VAL A 272 -5.66 -1.60 -17.33
N SER A 273 -4.51 -1.78 -17.98
CA SER A 273 -4.21 -1.21 -19.30
C SER A 273 -4.38 -2.19 -20.46
N LEU A 274 -5.09 -3.31 -20.27
CA LEU A 274 -5.36 -4.27 -21.32
C LEU A 274 -6.38 -3.72 -22.34
N PRO A 275 -6.19 -4.02 -23.66
CA PRO A 275 -7.19 -3.71 -24.67
C PRO A 275 -8.47 -4.53 -24.47
N ALA A 276 -9.58 -4.03 -25.03
CA ALA A 276 -10.85 -4.75 -25.03
C ALA A 276 -10.70 -6.16 -25.59
N GLY A 277 -11.40 -7.12 -24.97
CA GLY A 277 -11.31 -8.54 -25.32
C GLY A 277 -10.18 -9.32 -24.67
N ALA A 278 -9.14 -8.67 -24.20
CA ALA A 278 -8.06 -9.35 -23.48
C ALA A 278 -8.55 -9.78 -22.08
N GLY A 279 -8.37 -11.05 -21.74
CA GLY A 279 -8.83 -11.59 -20.46
C GLY A 279 -10.35 -11.66 -20.28
N GLY A 280 -11.11 -11.63 -21.38
CA GLY A 280 -12.58 -11.71 -21.35
C GLY A 280 -13.28 -10.41 -20.97
N ARG A 281 -12.61 -9.25 -21.06
CA ARG A 281 -13.15 -7.93 -20.71
C ARG A 281 -13.83 -7.23 -21.87
N THR A 282 -14.81 -6.41 -21.55
CA THR A 282 -15.51 -5.53 -22.50
C THR A 282 -14.98 -4.10 -22.49
N ASP A 283 -14.22 -3.70 -21.47
CA ASP A 283 -13.64 -2.38 -21.31
C ASP A 283 -12.36 -2.20 -22.14
N ASN A 284 -12.18 -1.01 -22.65
CA ASN A 284 -11.04 -0.63 -23.48
C ASN A 284 -9.99 0.14 -22.65
N GLY A 285 -9.23 -0.59 -21.83
CA GLY A 285 -8.07 -0.02 -21.15
C GLY A 285 -6.95 0.23 -22.16
N SER A 286 -6.33 1.43 -22.09
CA SER A 286 -5.10 1.72 -22.83
C SER A 286 -4.06 2.33 -21.88
N HIS A 287 -2.82 2.42 -22.36
CA HIS A 287 -1.75 3.06 -21.58
C HIS A 287 -1.99 4.57 -21.40
N GLU A 288 -2.62 5.23 -22.34
CA GLU A 288 -3.03 6.63 -22.28
C GLU A 288 -4.13 6.84 -21.24
N LYS A 289 -5.15 5.97 -21.25
CA LYS A 289 -6.21 5.97 -20.23
C LYS A 289 -5.67 5.70 -18.84
N GLN A 290 -4.69 4.80 -18.72
CA GLN A 290 -3.98 4.55 -17.45
C GLN A 290 -3.29 5.82 -16.94
N ALA A 291 -2.61 6.56 -17.82
CA ALA A 291 -1.91 7.80 -17.48
C ALA A 291 -2.90 8.91 -17.09
N GLN A 292 -3.98 9.08 -17.84
CA GLN A 292 -5.04 10.04 -17.54
C GLN A 292 -5.67 9.72 -16.17
N TRP A 293 -6.07 8.47 -15.96
CA TRP A 293 -6.66 8.04 -14.70
C TRP A 293 -5.72 8.26 -13.51
N LEU A 294 -4.42 7.94 -13.65
CA LEU A 294 -3.44 8.19 -12.61
C LEU A 294 -3.40 9.68 -12.23
N THR A 295 -3.42 10.57 -13.24
CA THR A 295 -3.44 12.01 -13.00
C THR A 295 -4.64 12.41 -12.15
N GLU A 296 -5.83 12.00 -12.56
CA GLU A 296 -7.09 12.35 -11.90
C GLU A 296 -7.18 11.77 -10.48
N ALA A 297 -6.80 10.48 -10.31
CA ALA A 297 -6.84 9.80 -9.03
C ALA A 297 -5.88 10.42 -8.00
N TYR A 298 -4.66 10.75 -8.42
CA TYR A 298 -3.66 11.34 -7.52
C TYR A 298 -4.03 12.77 -7.14
N GLN A 299 -4.60 13.54 -8.08
CA GLN A 299 -5.13 14.86 -7.77
C GLN A 299 -6.23 14.79 -6.72
N GLN A 300 -7.24 13.94 -6.94
CA GLN A 300 -8.35 13.76 -6.01
C GLN A 300 -7.88 13.26 -4.64
N ALA A 301 -6.93 12.32 -4.62
CA ALA A 301 -6.35 11.81 -3.37
C ALA A 301 -5.72 12.93 -2.55
N PHE A 302 -4.93 13.81 -3.18
CA PHE A 302 -4.25 14.91 -2.47
C PHE A 302 -5.20 16.03 -2.07
N GLU A 303 -6.20 16.35 -2.88
CA GLU A 303 -7.28 17.28 -2.52
C GLU A 303 -8.06 16.80 -1.27
N LEU A 304 -8.29 15.49 -1.17
CA LEU A 304 -8.93 14.86 -0.03
C LEU A 304 -7.98 14.62 1.15
N GLY A 305 -6.75 15.10 1.09
CA GLY A 305 -5.78 15.01 2.20
C GLY A 305 -5.23 13.60 2.43
N VAL A 306 -5.16 12.75 1.40
CA VAL A 306 -4.45 11.47 1.48
C VAL A 306 -2.97 11.73 1.73
N ALA A 307 -2.41 11.08 2.75
CA ALA A 307 -1.04 11.33 3.17
C ALA A 307 -0.02 10.61 2.29
N ARG A 308 -0.33 9.38 1.85
CA ARG A 308 0.52 8.58 0.96
C ARG A 308 -0.33 7.76 -0.01
N ILE A 309 0.20 7.53 -1.21
CA ILE A 309 -0.43 6.70 -2.24
C ILE A 309 0.60 5.81 -2.93
N PHE A 310 0.28 4.51 -3.06
CA PHE A 310 1.16 3.50 -3.62
C PHE A 310 0.51 2.87 -4.85
N TRP A 311 1.20 2.96 -5.99
CA TRP A 311 0.80 2.25 -7.21
C TRP A 311 1.09 0.75 -7.09
N LEU A 312 0.19 -0.10 -7.58
CA LEU A 312 0.27 -1.55 -7.35
C LEU A 312 1.50 -2.20 -7.98
N LEU A 313 1.75 -1.97 -9.28
CA LEU A 313 2.84 -2.64 -9.98
C LEU A 313 3.80 -1.64 -10.62
N LEU A 314 5.07 -1.81 -10.33
CA LEU A 314 6.14 -1.10 -11.03
C LEU A 314 6.29 -1.61 -12.47
N ARG A 315 6.31 -2.93 -12.63
CA ARG A 315 6.39 -3.62 -13.93
C ARG A 315 5.28 -4.64 -14.09
N ASP A 316 4.87 -4.88 -15.33
CA ASP A 316 3.92 -5.93 -15.64
C ASP A 316 4.37 -7.30 -15.15
N ARG A 317 3.39 -8.10 -14.77
CA ARG A 317 3.55 -9.51 -14.39
C ARG A 317 2.79 -10.41 -15.36
N LYS A 318 3.13 -11.70 -15.34
CA LYS A 318 2.44 -12.72 -16.19
C LYS A 318 0.97 -12.96 -15.82
N GLU A 319 0.53 -12.43 -14.69
CA GLU A 319 -0.86 -12.54 -14.26
C GLU A 319 -1.81 -11.81 -15.22
N PRO A 320 -2.91 -12.45 -15.67
CA PRO A 320 -3.64 -11.95 -16.85
C PRO A 320 -4.38 -10.63 -16.65
N TYR A 321 -4.72 -10.25 -15.42
CA TYR A 321 -5.55 -9.06 -15.12
C TYR A 321 -4.79 -7.97 -14.40
N PHE A 322 -4.51 -8.17 -13.12
CA PHE A 322 -3.74 -7.21 -12.34
C PHE A 322 -2.31 -7.07 -12.83
N GLY A 323 -1.79 -8.08 -13.53
CA GLY A 323 -0.47 -8.08 -14.12
C GLY A 323 -0.23 -6.98 -15.16
N SER A 324 -1.27 -6.39 -15.75
CA SER A 324 -1.18 -5.31 -16.75
C SER A 324 -1.24 -3.89 -16.14
N MET A 325 -1.18 -3.76 -14.82
CA MET A 325 -1.19 -2.46 -14.13
C MET A 325 0.21 -1.81 -14.05
N GLY A 326 1.24 -2.41 -14.65
CA GLY A 326 2.61 -1.89 -14.58
C GLY A 326 2.74 -0.45 -15.12
N LEU A 327 3.55 0.36 -14.45
CA LEU A 327 4.04 1.65 -14.96
C LEU A 327 5.03 1.44 -16.11
N ALA A 328 5.63 0.26 -16.17
CA ALA A 328 6.48 -0.21 -17.26
C ALA A 328 6.03 -1.62 -17.69
N ASP A 329 6.41 -2.03 -18.88
CA ASP A 329 6.21 -3.40 -19.35
C ASP A 329 7.06 -4.40 -18.53
N SER A 330 6.93 -5.70 -18.81
CA SER A 330 7.68 -6.75 -18.10
C SER A 330 9.21 -6.66 -18.29
N LYS A 331 9.67 -5.97 -19.36
CA LYS A 331 11.09 -5.74 -19.64
C LYS A 331 11.62 -4.45 -19.01
N GLY A 332 10.72 -3.61 -18.46
CA GLY A 332 11.05 -2.33 -17.83
C GLY A 332 10.95 -1.13 -18.75
N THR A 333 10.33 -1.25 -19.93
CA THR A 333 10.06 -0.11 -20.83
C THR A 333 8.97 0.77 -20.21
N PRO A 334 9.24 2.05 -19.92
CA PRO A 334 8.25 2.95 -19.33
C PRO A 334 7.02 3.16 -20.23
N ARG A 335 5.86 3.32 -19.60
CA ARG A 335 4.58 3.67 -20.21
C ARG A 335 4.24 5.15 -19.94
N PRO A 336 3.23 5.75 -20.60
CA PRO A 336 2.80 7.13 -20.33
C PRO A 336 2.56 7.42 -18.85
N ALA A 337 1.97 6.49 -18.10
CA ALA A 337 1.72 6.62 -16.66
C ALA A 337 3.00 6.77 -15.81
N TRP A 338 4.13 6.20 -16.27
CA TRP A 338 5.44 6.40 -15.65
C TRP A 338 5.83 7.88 -15.62
N ASN A 339 5.72 8.55 -16.77
CA ASN A 339 6.07 9.96 -16.88
C ASN A 339 5.17 10.84 -16.01
N VAL A 340 3.88 10.49 -15.93
CA VAL A 340 2.92 11.19 -15.06
C VAL A 340 3.33 11.05 -13.59
N LEU A 341 3.59 9.82 -13.10
CA LEU A 341 3.99 9.61 -11.71
C LEU A 341 5.33 10.30 -11.39
N SER A 342 6.28 10.25 -12.30
CA SER A 342 7.55 10.93 -12.13
C SER A 342 7.41 12.47 -12.02
N GLN A 343 6.46 13.07 -12.72
CA GLN A 343 6.18 14.52 -12.60
C GLN A 343 5.63 14.88 -11.21
N PHE A 344 4.79 14.04 -10.63
CA PHE A 344 4.35 14.21 -9.23
C PHE A 344 5.53 14.13 -8.25
N GLY A 345 6.47 13.18 -8.47
CA GLY A 345 7.63 12.97 -7.58
C GLY A 345 8.69 14.08 -7.65
N ILE A 346 8.85 14.70 -8.80
CA ILE A 346 9.87 15.74 -9.03
C ILE A 346 9.35 17.15 -8.62
N GLY A 347 8.07 17.28 -8.29
CA GLY A 347 7.49 18.56 -7.87
C GLY A 347 7.57 19.63 -8.96
N LYS A 348 7.39 19.27 -10.23
CA LYS A 348 7.24 20.27 -11.29
C LYS A 348 5.92 21.02 -11.06
N GLU A 349 6.04 22.32 -10.79
CA GLU A 349 4.91 23.22 -10.70
C GLU A 349 3.98 23.01 -11.91
N ARG A 350 2.72 22.80 -11.61
CA ARG A 350 1.67 22.84 -12.61
C ARG A 350 1.53 24.30 -13.09
N LYS A 351 1.85 24.53 -14.34
CA LYS A 351 1.42 25.71 -15.05
C LYS A 351 -0.06 25.61 -15.39
#